data_b948ede2632486a34fd3550c64bbbef7
#
_entry.id   b948ede2632486a34fd3550c64bbbef7
#
_cell.length_a   1.000
_cell.length_b   1.000
_cell.length_c   1.000
_cell.angle_alpha   90.00
_cell.angle_beta   90.00
_cell.angle_gamma   90.00
#
_symmetry.space_group_name_H-M   'P 1'
#
loop_
_entity.id
_entity.type
_entity.pdbx_description
1 polymer ?
#
loop_
_entity_poly.entity_id
_entity_poly.type
_entity_poly.pdbx_seq_one_letter_code
_entity_poly.pdbx_strand_id
1 'polypeptide(L)'
;AQYGYDEINLNCGCPSERVQKGSFGACLMLEPKLVAECFQAIREASGLETTIKHRIGVDHQDDYPFVQNFVGTLYEAGCRTFIVHVRTAFLKGLSPRQNRDVPPLKPDYAYQLKKDFPQAQFCINGGILTLEESKTFIDNGLDGVMVGRAAYHEPWMLSRVDEVLFGEEPHEIRRKEVVEQMTAYLH
;
A
#
# COMPACT_ATOMS: atom_id res chain seq x y z
N ALA A 1 -4.40 20.16 3.42
CA ALA A 1 -4.09 21.49 2.90
C ALA A 1 -3.33 22.37 3.93
N GLN A 2 -3.82 22.53 5.17
CA GLN A 2 -3.18 23.42 6.16
C GLN A 2 -1.72 23.05 6.50
N TYR A 3 -1.35 21.77 6.39
CA TYR A 3 -0.01 21.24 6.72
C TYR A 3 0.84 20.91 5.50
N GLY A 4 0.39 21.24 4.28
CA GLY A 4 1.15 21.00 3.05
C GLY A 4 1.25 19.54 2.62
N TYR A 5 0.31 18.69 3.02
CA TYR A 5 0.23 17.31 2.50
C TYR A 5 -0.37 17.29 1.11
N ASP A 6 0.13 16.40 0.26
CA ASP A 6 -0.31 16.20 -1.12
C ASP A 6 -1.42 15.14 -1.22
N GLU A 7 -1.47 14.20 -0.28
CA GLU A 7 -2.34 13.02 -0.30
C GLU A 7 -2.89 12.69 1.09
N ILE A 8 -4.09 12.13 1.13
CA ILE A 8 -4.68 11.48 2.31
C ILE A 8 -4.94 10.02 1.98
N ASN A 9 -4.34 9.10 2.78
CA ASN A 9 -4.56 7.68 2.61
C ASN A 9 -5.48 7.10 3.69
N LEU A 10 -6.57 6.44 3.26
CA LEU A 10 -7.46 5.73 4.17
C LEU A 10 -6.98 4.30 4.37
N ASN A 11 -6.74 3.94 5.63
CA ASN A 11 -6.22 2.62 6.01
C ASN A 11 -7.35 1.60 6.20
N CYS A 12 -7.47 0.68 5.25
CA CYS A 12 -8.34 -0.49 5.29
C CYS A 12 -7.55 -1.81 5.35
N GLY A 13 -6.35 -1.80 5.96
CA GLY A 13 -5.45 -2.98 5.94
C GLY A 13 -4.87 -3.40 7.29
N CYS A 14 -4.98 -2.59 8.35
CA CYS A 14 -4.43 -2.90 9.66
C CYS A 14 -5.31 -3.91 10.41
N PRO A 15 -4.77 -5.10 10.82
CA PRO A 15 -5.55 -6.13 11.51
C PRO A 15 -5.46 -6.04 13.05
N SER A 16 -4.87 -4.98 13.64
CA SER A 16 -4.64 -4.93 15.07
C SER A 16 -5.95 -4.81 15.86
N GLU A 17 -6.02 -5.48 17.03
CA GLU A 17 -7.19 -5.43 17.93
C GLU A 17 -7.55 -3.99 18.36
N ARG A 18 -6.53 -3.15 18.58
CA ARG A 18 -6.71 -1.76 18.94
C ARG A 18 -7.46 -0.99 17.85
N VAL A 19 -7.15 -1.28 16.61
CA VAL A 19 -7.76 -0.65 15.42
C VAL A 19 -9.17 -1.21 15.21
N GLN A 20 -9.36 -2.52 15.40
CA GLN A 20 -10.69 -3.16 15.31
C GLN A 20 -11.68 -2.61 16.34
N LYS A 21 -11.25 -2.39 17.59
CA LYS A 21 -12.10 -1.79 18.64
C LYS A 21 -12.61 -0.38 18.28
N GLY A 22 -11.87 0.33 17.44
CA GLY A 22 -12.25 1.63 16.90
C GLY A 22 -13.01 1.56 15.57
N SER A 23 -13.32 0.36 15.06
CA SER A 23 -13.91 0.13 13.73
C SER A 23 -13.09 0.70 12.59
N PHE A 24 -11.75 0.54 12.65
CA PHE A 24 -10.82 0.99 11.61
C PHE A 24 -10.04 -0.18 11.01
N GLY A 25 -9.25 0.10 9.97
CA GLY A 25 -8.31 -0.85 9.37
C GLY A 25 -8.98 -1.95 8.58
N ALA A 26 -8.48 -3.20 8.73
CA ALA A 26 -8.90 -4.30 7.86
C ALA A 26 -10.39 -4.69 7.99
N CYS A 27 -11.00 -4.50 9.16
CA CYS A 27 -12.44 -4.76 9.33
C CYS A 27 -13.32 -3.88 8.43
N LEU A 28 -12.86 -2.71 8.02
CA LEU A 28 -13.57 -1.85 7.07
C LEU A 28 -13.74 -2.49 5.69
N MET A 29 -12.93 -3.48 5.32
CA MET A 29 -13.14 -4.19 4.06
C MET A 29 -14.45 -4.98 4.01
N LEU A 30 -15.07 -5.25 5.16
CA LEU A 30 -16.38 -5.88 5.27
C LEU A 30 -17.54 -4.89 5.01
N GLU A 31 -17.25 -3.59 4.99
CA GLU A 31 -18.22 -2.50 4.85
C GLU A 31 -17.83 -1.55 3.70
N PRO A 32 -17.74 -2.04 2.44
CA PRO A 32 -17.21 -1.25 1.32
C PRO A 32 -18.00 0.04 1.05
N LYS A 33 -19.32 0.04 1.31
CA LYS A 33 -20.17 1.23 1.14
C LYS A 33 -19.81 2.32 2.15
N LEU A 34 -19.60 1.96 3.43
CA LEU A 34 -19.15 2.90 4.46
C LEU A 34 -17.79 3.49 4.11
N VAL A 35 -16.87 2.66 3.58
CA VAL A 35 -15.55 3.13 3.14
C VAL A 35 -15.69 4.11 1.98
N ALA A 36 -16.61 3.86 1.05
CA ALA A 36 -16.87 4.78 -0.06
C ALA A 36 -17.41 6.13 0.41
N GLU A 37 -18.33 6.14 1.39
CA GLU A 37 -18.83 7.37 2.03
C GLU A 37 -17.71 8.14 2.73
N CYS A 38 -16.86 7.45 3.51
CA CYS A 38 -15.71 8.05 4.16
C CYS A 38 -14.72 8.63 3.14
N PHE A 39 -14.43 7.90 2.07
CA PHE A 39 -13.55 8.35 0.98
C PHE A 39 -14.06 9.64 0.36
N GLN A 40 -15.35 9.70 0.02
CA GLN A 40 -15.98 10.89 -0.58
C GLN A 40 -15.92 12.08 0.37
N ALA A 41 -16.27 11.89 1.64
CA ALA A 41 -16.24 12.94 2.66
C ALA A 41 -14.81 13.51 2.87
N ILE A 42 -13.78 12.64 2.90
CA ILE A 42 -12.38 13.06 3.01
C ILE A 42 -11.97 13.89 1.79
N ARG A 43 -12.28 13.41 0.59
CA ARG A 43 -11.94 14.07 -0.66
C ARG A 43 -12.62 15.44 -0.79
N GLU A 44 -13.90 15.52 -0.46
CA GLU A 44 -14.66 16.77 -0.49
C GLU A 44 -14.14 17.79 0.53
N ALA A 45 -13.87 17.34 1.76
CA ALA A 45 -13.42 18.23 2.82
C ALA A 45 -11.97 18.72 2.65
N SER A 46 -11.09 17.89 2.06
CA SER A 46 -9.67 18.21 1.92
C SER A 46 -9.30 18.85 0.58
N GLY A 47 -9.99 18.49 -0.49
CA GLY A 47 -9.61 18.80 -1.86
C GLY A 47 -8.33 18.13 -2.34
N LEU A 48 -7.78 17.17 -1.54
CA LEU A 48 -6.54 16.45 -1.84
C LEU A 48 -6.82 15.11 -2.52
N GLU A 49 -5.79 14.57 -3.18
CA GLU A 49 -5.83 13.18 -3.63
C GLU A 49 -6.11 12.27 -2.44
N THR A 50 -7.09 11.38 -2.59
CA THR A 50 -7.47 10.45 -1.55
C THR A 50 -7.30 9.03 -2.07
N THR A 51 -6.48 8.26 -1.38
CA THR A 51 -6.08 6.90 -1.76
C THR A 51 -6.50 5.89 -0.72
N ILE A 52 -6.53 4.61 -1.10
CA ILE A 52 -6.94 3.52 -0.21
C ILE A 52 -5.82 2.48 -0.11
N LYS A 53 -5.42 2.16 1.15
CA LYS A 53 -4.53 1.02 1.40
C LYS A 53 -5.30 -0.12 2.04
N HIS A 54 -5.34 -1.28 1.38
CA HIS A 54 -6.15 -2.41 1.81
C HIS A 54 -5.41 -3.76 1.73
N ARG A 55 -6.06 -4.80 2.23
CA ARG A 55 -5.67 -6.21 2.08
C ARG A 55 -6.45 -6.85 0.93
N ILE A 56 -6.22 -8.14 0.68
CA ILE A 56 -6.95 -8.91 -0.34
C ILE A 56 -8.13 -9.71 0.23
N GLY A 57 -8.30 -9.70 1.54
CA GLY A 57 -9.39 -10.38 2.23
C GLY A 57 -9.30 -10.20 3.74
N VAL A 58 -10.34 -10.66 4.43
CA VAL A 58 -10.48 -10.64 5.89
C VAL A 58 -10.95 -11.99 6.37
N ASP A 59 -10.17 -12.64 7.26
CA ASP A 59 -10.44 -13.97 7.80
C ASP A 59 -10.69 -15.00 6.68
N HIS A 60 -11.91 -15.55 6.58
CA HIS A 60 -12.30 -16.55 5.59
C HIS A 60 -12.88 -15.95 4.29
N GLN A 61 -13.06 -14.64 4.23
CA GLN A 61 -13.47 -13.92 3.04
C GLN A 61 -12.21 -13.44 2.30
N ASP A 62 -11.56 -14.34 1.58
CA ASP A 62 -10.26 -14.09 0.95
C ASP A 62 -10.20 -14.58 -0.51
N ASP A 63 -11.35 -14.76 -1.13
CA ASP A 63 -11.47 -15.04 -2.55
C ASP A 63 -11.37 -13.74 -3.39
N TYR A 64 -11.11 -13.92 -4.68
CA TYR A 64 -10.97 -12.78 -5.57
C TYR A 64 -12.24 -11.92 -5.69
N PRO A 65 -13.46 -12.49 -5.80
CA PRO A 65 -14.70 -11.72 -5.83
C PRO A 65 -14.88 -10.77 -4.64
N PHE A 66 -14.42 -11.15 -3.45
CA PHE A 66 -14.49 -10.29 -2.27
C PHE A 66 -13.67 -8.99 -2.47
N VAL A 67 -12.40 -9.11 -2.85
CA VAL A 67 -11.55 -7.93 -3.05
C VAL A 67 -11.95 -7.15 -4.29
N GLN A 68 -12.42 -7.82 -5.34
CA GLN A 68 -12.95 -7.17 -6.54
C GLN A 68 -14.17 -6.31 -6.22
N ASN A 69 -15.12 -6.82 -5.41
CA ASN A 69 -16.28 -6.04 -4.96
C ASN A 69 -15.87 -4.84 -4.10
N PHE A 70 -14.91 -5.02 -3.20
CA PHE A 70 -14.38 -3.92 -2.38
C PHE A 70 -13.79 -2.82 -3.25
N VAL A 71 -12.88 -3.16 -4.15
CA VAL A 71 -12.24 -2.21 -5.06
C VAL A 71 -13.26 -1.58 -6.01
N GLY A 72 -14.17 -2.38 -6.57
CA GLY A 72 -15.21 -1.91 -7.49
C GLY A 72 -16.12 -0.84 -6.87
N THR A 73 -16.58 -1.07 -5.62
CA THR A 73 -17.41 -0.10 -4.88
C THR A 73 -16.67 1.23 -4.70
N LEU A 74 -15.39 1.19 -4.37
CA LEU A 74 -14.56 2.40 -4.19
C LEU A 74 -14.21 3.08 -5.53
N TYR A 75 -14.00 2.28 -6.56
CA TYR A 75 -13.77 2.78 -7.91
C TYR A 75 -14.99 3.55 -8.44
N GLU A 76 -16.21 3.04 -8.22
CA GLU A 76 -17.46 3.72 -8.52
C GLU A 76 -17.64 5.01 -7.72
N ALA A 77 -17.16 5.04 -6.47
CA ALA A 77 -17.14 6.24 -5.64
C ALA A 77 -16.09 7.28 -6.08
N GLY A 78 -15.24 6.94 -7.06
CA GLY A 78 -14.25 7.83 -7.65
C GLY A 78 -12.81 7.63 -7.18
N CYS A 79 -12.53 6.61 -6.36
CA CYS A 79 -11.14 6.25 -6.01
C CYS A 79 -10.40 5.72 -7.24
N ARG A 80 -9.15 6.18 -7.43
CA ARG A 80 -8.33 5.79 -8.57
C ARG A 80 -6.95 5.24 -8.17
N THR A 81 -6.58 5.32 -6.89
CA THR A 81 -5.27 4.86 -6.42
C THR A 81 -5.43 3.91 -5.24
N PHE A 82 -4.95 2.69 -5.43
CA PHE A 82 -5.06 1.59 -4.46
C PHE A 82 -3.68 1.04 -4.13
N ILE A 83 -3.38 0.89 -2.84
CA ILE A 83 -2.20 0.19 -2.36
C ILE A 83 -2.63 -1.17 -1.82
N VAL A 84 -2.28 -2.24 -2.52
CA VAL A 84 -2.75 -3.60 -2.26
C VAL A 84 -1.71 -4.39 -1.49
N HIS A 85 -1.94 -4.62 -0.19
CA HIS A 85 -1.14 -5.60 0.55
C HIS A 85 -1.65 -7.00 0.21
N VAL A 86 -0.90 -7.74 -0.58
CA VAL A 86 -1.32 -9.01 -1.20
C VAL A 86 -1.33 -10.20 -0.22
N ARG A 87 -1.80 -9.97 1.00
CA ARG A 87 -2.07 -10.97 2.04
C ARG A 87 -3.45 -10.74 2.64
N THR A 88 -4.13 -11.83 3.00
CA THR A 88 -5.36 -11.79 3.81
C THR A 88 -5.05 -11.22 5.21
N ALA A 89 -5.97 -10.46 5.78
CA ALA A 89 -5.91 -10.01 7.17
C ALA A 89 -6.68 -10.98 8.07
N PHE A 90 -6.02 -11.53 9.09
CA PHE A 90 -6.69 -12.28 10.14
C PHE A 90 -6.95 -11.37 11.33
N LEU A 91 -8.22 -11.13 11.64
CA LEU A 91 -8.63 -10.26 12.75
C LEU A 91 -8.44 -10.93 14.10
N LYS A 92 -8.44 -12.28 14.14
CA LYS A 92 -8.23 -13.08 15.35
C LYS A 92 -7.15 -14.13 15.11
N GLY A 93 -6.47 -14.53 16.17
CA GLY A 93 -5.51 -15.63 16.15
C GLY A 93 -4.10 -15.29 15.67
N LEU A 94 -3.89 -14.14 15.04
CA LEU A 94 -2.58 -13.68 14.60
C LEU A 94 -2.30 -12.26 15.11
N SER A 95 -1.10 -12.05 15.66
CA SER A 95 -0.62 -10.70 15.95
C SER A 95 -0.44 -9.87 14.67
N PRO A 96 -0.36 -8.54 14.76
CA PRO A 96 -0.08 -7.68 13.60
C PRO A 96 1.22 -8.03 12.87
N ARG A 97 2.23 -8.54 13.60
CA ARG A 97 3.49 -9.02 13.00
C ARG A 97 3.24 -10.31 12.20
N GLN A 98 2.60 -11.30 12.81
CA GLN A 98 2.28 -12.57 12.16
C GLN A 98 1.39 -12.36 10.91
N ASN A 99 0.46 -11.41 10.95
CA ASN A 99 -0.36 -11.02 9.79
C ASN A 99 0.45 -10.48 8.59
N ARG A 100 1.72 -10.17 8.78
CA ARG A 100 2.63 -9.77 7.68
C ARG A 100 3.52 -10.89 7.17
N ASP A 101 3.54 -12.02 7.90
CA ASP A 101 4.47 -13.12 7.61
C ASP A 101 3.75 -14.44 7.30
N VAL A 102 2.72 -14.77 8.08
CA VAL A 102 2.06 -16.09 8.04
C VAL A 102 1.09 -16.25 6.86
N PRO A 103 0.14 -15.33 6.58
CA PRO A 103 -0.75 -15.52 5.45
C PRO A 103 0.04 -15.53 4.13
N PRO A 104 -0.31 -16.41 3.16
CA PRO A 104 0.41 -16.48 1.89
C PRO A 104 0.29 -15.18 1.09
N LEU A 105 1.32 -14.85 0.32
CA LEU A 105 1.27 -13.80 -0.69
C LEU A 105 0.47 -14.28 -1.90
N LYS A 106 -0.46 -13.46 -2.39
CA LYS A 106 -1.25 -13.70 -3.60
C LYS A 106 -1.08 -12.51 -4.57
N PRO A 107 0.09 -12.31 -5.19
CA PRO A 107 0.35 -11.17 -6.07
C PRO A 107 -0.56 -11.17 -7.30
N ASP A 108 -1.04 -12.32 -7.75
CA ASP A 108 -1.95 -12.46 -8.88
C ASP A 108 -3.23 -11.63 -8.71
N TYR A 109 -3.68 -11.41 -7.48
CA TYR A 109 -4.84 -10.58 -7.21
C TYR A 109 -4.60 -9.11 -7.59
N ALA A 110 -3.39 -8.59 -7.37
CA ALA A 110 -3.06 -7.22 -7.77
C ALA A 110 -3.07 -7.07 -9.29
N TYR A 111 -2.50 -8.04 -10.02
CA TYR A 111 -2.54 -8.04 -11.49
C TYR A 111 -3.95 -8.18 -12.05
N GLN A 112 -4.78 -9.01 -11.42
CA GLN A 112 -6.16 -9.19 -11.84
C GLN A 112 -6.99 -7.91 -11.59
N LEU A 113 -6.80 -7.25 -10.45
CA LEU A 113 -7.41 -5.95 -10.16
C LEU A 113 -7.01 -4.89 -11.20
N LYS A 114 -5.71 -4.83 -11.56
CA LYS A 114 -5.25 -3.92 -12.62
C LYS A 114 -5.90 -4.19 -13.97
N LYS A 115 -6.12 -5.47 -14.30
CA LYS A 115 -6.81 -5.88 -15.53
C LYS A 115 -8.30 -5.51 -15.51
N ASP A 116 -8.98 -5.69 -14.37
CA ASP A 116 -10.41 -5.42 -14.22
C ASP A 116 -10.70 -3.91 -14.13
N PHE A 117 -9.77 -3.14 -13.57
CA PHE A 117 -9.88 -1.68 -13.40
C PHE A 117 -8.68 -0.93 -14.04
N PRO A 118 -8.54 -0.96 -15.37
CA PRO A 118 -7.33 -0.50 -16.05
C PRO A 118 -7.06 1.01 -15.90
N GLN A 119 -8.08 1.80 -15.57
CA GLN A 119 -7.94 3.25 -15.34
C GLN A 119 -7.55 3.60 -13.90
N ALA A 120 -7.52 2.61 -13.00
CA ALA A 120 -7.02 2.80 -11.65
C ALA A 120 -5.53 2.48 -11.58
N GLN A 121 -4.85 3.10 -10.61
CA GLN A 121 -3.46 2.83 -10.26
C GLN A 121 -3.41 1.81 -9.13
N PHE A 122 -2.59 0.78 -9.32
CA PHE A 122 -2.38 -0.28 -8.34
C PHE A 122 -0.92 -0.37 -7.95
N CYS A 123 -0.64 -0.04 -6.68
CA CYS A 123 0.66 -0.23 -6.06
C CYS A 123 0.64 -1.53 -5.24
N ILE A 124 1.51 -2.47 -5.56
CA ILE A 124 1.64 -3.72 -4.80
C ILE A 124 2.46 -3.51 -3.53
N ASN A 125 2.04 -4.15 -2.45
CA ASN A 125 2.74 -4.18 -1.18
C ASN A 125 2.73 -5.60 -0.59
N GLY A 126 3.77 -5.93 0.17
CA GLY A 126 3.88 -7.19 0.91
C GLY A 126 5.01 -8.09 0.40
N GLY A 127 5.97 -8.38 1.28
CA GLY A 127 7.06 -9.31 1.01
C GLY A 127 8.15 -8.82 0.06
N ILE A 128 8.08 -7.61 -0.46
CA ILE A 128 9.07 -7.05 -1.38
C ILE A 128 10.36 -6.76 -0.61
N LEU A 129 11.47 -7.34 -1.05
CA LEU A 129 12.76 -7.27 -0.38
C LEU A 129 13.82 -6.52 -1.18
N THR A 130 13.71 -6.46 -2.52
CA THR A 130 14.71 -5.85 -3.39
C THR A 130 14.10 -4.87 -4.40
N LEU A 131 14.94 -4.02 -5.00
CA LEU A 131 14.53 -3.14 -6.10
C LEU A 131 14.27 -3.92 -7.39
N GLU A 132 14.99 -5.01 -7.60
CA GLU A 132 14.81 -5.87 -8.77
C GLU A 132 13.45 -6.58 -8.74
N GLU A 133 13.00 -7.04 -7.56
CA GLU A 133 11.61 -7.51 -7.36
C GLU A 133 10.61 -6.39 -7.63
N SER A 134 10.88 -5.19 -7.11
CA SER A 134 10.04 -4.01 -7.32
C SER A 134 9.88 -3.69 -8.81
N LYS A 135 11.01 -3.70 -9.54
CA LYS A 135 11.02 -3.49 -10.99
C LYS A 135 10.22 -4.56 -11.74
N THR A 136 10.35 -5.82 -11.32
CA THR A 136 9.59 -6.92 -11.93
C THR A 136 8.08 -6.70 -11.84
N PHE A 137 7.56 -6.20 -10.72
CA PHE A 137 6.14 -5.88 -10.57
C PHE A 137 5.70 -4.76 -11.52
N ILE A 138 6.51 -3.72 -11.65
CA ILE A 138 6.24 -2.58 -12.54
C ILE A 138 6.30 -3.02 -14.01
N ASP A 139 7.35 -3.74 -14.40
CA ASP A 139 7.53 -4.23 -15.78
C ASP A 139 6.40 -5.18 -16.21
N ASN A 140 5.76 -5.87 -15.27
CA ASN A 140 4.60 -6.73 -15.50
C ASN A 140 3.25 -5.97 -15.44
N GLY A 141 3.28 -4.64 -15.38
CA GLY A 141 2.10 -3.79 -15.61
C GLY A 141 1.40 -3.24 -14.37
N LEU A 142 2.00 -3.36 -13.17
CA LEU A 142 1.53 -2.61 -12.02
C LEU A 142 2.08 -1.18 -12.03
N ASP A 143 1.35 -0.24 -11.45
CA ASP A 143 1.68 1.19 -11.51
C ASP A 143 2.72 1.61 -10.47
N GLY A 144 2.96 0.76 -9.46
CA GLY A 144 3.94 1.06 -8.43
C GLY A 144 4.12 -0.06 -7.41
N VAL A 145 5.06 0.17 -6.51
CA VAL A 145 5.38 -0.73 -5.40
C VAL A 145 5.48 0.05 -4.10
N MET A 146 5.03 -0.55 -3.01
CA MET A 146 5.25 -0.02 -1.67
C MET A 146 6.16 -0.96 -0.89
N VAL A 147 7.42 -0.57 -0.75
CA VAL A 147 8.39 -1.28 0.08
C VAL A 147 8.23 -0.84 1.52
N GLY A 148 8.23 -1.78 2.45
CA GLY A 148 8.06 -1.49 3.87
C GLY A 148 9.30 -1.86 4.67
N ARG A 149 9.27 -3.04 5.31
CA ARG A 149 10.31 -3.48 6.25
C ARG A 149 11.71 -3.58 5.64
N ALA A 150 11.83 -3.93 4.37
CA ALA A 150 13.12 -3.98 3.69
C ALA A 150 13.80 -2.61 3.70
N ALA A 151 13.08 -1.55 3.35
CA ALA A 151 13.60 -0.19 3.38
C ALA A 151 13.97 0.28 4.80
N TYR A 152 13.26 -0.21 5.85
CA TYR A 152 13.58 0.10 7.24
C TYR A 152 14.84 -0.62 7.73
N HIS A 153 14.99 -1.91 7.37
CA HIS A 153 16.14 -2.72 7.80
C HIS A 153 17.40 -2.50 6.98
N GLU A 154 17.25 -2.19 5.71
CA GLU A 154 18.33 -1.94 4.76
C GLU A 154 18.05 -0.66 3.94
N PRO A 155 18.04 0.52 4.59
CA PRO A 155 17.69 1.79 3.93
C PRO A 155 18.62 2.13 2.76
N TRP A 156 19.85 1.58 2.76
CA TRP A 156 20.81 1.79 1.68
C TRP A 156 20.31 1.27 0.32
N MET A 157 19.38 0.32 0.28
CA MET A 157 18.77 -0.12 -0.98
C MET A 157 18.15 1.04 -1.75
N LEU A 158 17.63 2.06 -1.04
CA LEU A 158 16.95 3.20 -1.65
C LEU A 158 17.90 4.11 -2.44
N SER A 159 19.22 4.00 -2.23
CA SER A 159 20.23 4.79 -2.98
C SER A 159 20.25 4.50 -4.48
N ARG A 160 19.63 3.42 -4.92
CA ARG A 160 19.59 3.00 -6.33
C ARG A 160 18.15 3.01 -6.92
N VAL A 161 17.19 3.61 -6.22
CA VAL A 161 15.79 3.64 -6.67
C VAL A 161 15.67 4.32 -8.03
N ASP A 162 16.30 5.49 -8.19
CA ASP A 162 16.21 6.30 -9.41
C ASP A 162 16.81 5.56 -10.61
N GLU A 163 17.96 4.92 -10.41
CA GLU A 163 18.61 4.07 -11.42
C GLU A 163 17.73 2.88 -11.80
N VAL A 164 17.30 2.09 -10.80
CA VAL A 164 16.69 0.78 -11.04
C VAL A 164 15.21 0.91 -11.48
N LEU A 165 14.45 1.81 -10.87
CA LEU A 165 13.01 1.92 -11.13
C LEU A 165 12.68 2.97 -12.19
N PHE A 166 13.46 4.05 -12.27
CA PHE A 166 13.17 5.17 -13.17
C PHE A 166 14.14 5.27 -14.35
N GLY A 167 15.20 4.44 -14.36
CA GLY A 167 16.19 4.41 -15.46
C GLY A 167 17.06 5.66 -15.55
N GLU A 168 17.22 6.36 -14.42
CA GLU A 168 18.12 7.52 -14.36
C GLU A 168 19.59 7.09 -14.34
N GLU A 169 20.48 8.02 -14.67
CA GLU A 169 21.92 7.77 -14.58
C GLU A 169 22.32 7.49 -13.13
N PRO A 170 23.22 6.51 -12.89
CA PRO A 170 23.67 6.17 -11.55
C PRO A 170 24.29 7.36 -10.82
N HIS A 171 23.81 7.69 -9.65
CA HIS A 171 24.43 8.68 -8.78
C HIS A 171 25.42 8.01 -7.82
N GLU A 172 26.67 8.46 -7.81
CA GLU A 172 27.67 8.02 -6.83
C GLU A 172 27.38 8.63 -5.45
N ILE A 173 26.38 8.08 -4.75
CA ILE A 173 26.10 8.43 -3.35
C ILE A 173 27.02 7.62 -2.44
N ARG A 174 27.78 8.31 -1.56
CA ARG A 174 28.62 7.66 -0.56
C ARG A 174 27.95 7.60 0.79
N ARG A 175 28.05 6.46 1.47
CA ARG A 175 27.47 6.29 2.83
C ARG A 175 27.91 7.38 3.80
N LYS A 176 29.19 7.80 3.71
CA LYS A 176 29.73 8.87 4.55
C LYS A 176 28.99 10.19 4.36
N GLU A 177 28.72 10.58 3.12
CA GLU A 177 28.01 11.82 2.79
C GLU A 177 26.59 11.80 3.32
N VAL A 178 25.88 10.66 3.20
CA VAL A 178 24.53 10.48 3.76
C VAL A 178 24.56 10.64 5.29
N VAL A 179 25.54 10.04 5.99
CA VAL A 179 25.67 10.15 7.44
C VAL A 179 25.96 11.61 7.85
N GLU A 180 26.81 12.32 7.12
CA GLU A 180 27.11 13.73 7.38
C GLU A 180 25.87 14.61 7.23
N GLN A 181 25.08 14.42 6.16
CA GLN A 181 23.83 15.15 5.93
C GLN A 181 22.78 14.83 7.01
N MET A 182 22.61 13.54 7.37
CA MET A 182 21.71 13.15 8.44
C MET A 182 22.10 13.71 9.80
N THR A 183 23.41 13.80 10.08
CA THR A 183 23.91 14.43 11.30
C THR A 183 23.54 15.91 11.37
N ALA A 184 23.66 16.63 10.27
CA ALA A 184 23.26 18.02 10.16
C ALA A 184 21.72 18.22 10.33
N TYR A 185 20.93 17.26 9.85
CA TYR A 185 19.46 17.26 10.00
C TYR A 185 19.02 17.05 11.46
N LEU A 186 19.80 16.35 12.29
CA LEU A 186 19.47 16.08 13.69
C LEU A 186 19.77 17.23 14.65
N HIS A 187 20.46 18.26 14.20
CA HIS A 187 20.81 19.47 14.95
C HIS A 187 19.95 20.67 14.52
#